data_14d01822ebbfe3e8ebe206354df0458f
#
_entry.id   14d01822ebbfe3e8ebe206354df0458f
#
_cell.length_a   1.000
_cell.length_b   1.000
_cell.length_c   1.000
_cell.angle_alpha   90.00
_cell.angle_beta   90.00
_cell.angle_gamma   90.00
#
_symmetry.space_group_name_H-M   'P 1'
#
loop_
_entity.id
_entity.type
_entity.pdbx_description
1 polymer ?
#
loop_
_entity_poly.entity_id
_entity_poly.type
_entity_poly.pdbx_seq_one_letter_code
_entity_poly.pdbx_strand_id
1 'polypeptide(L)'
;MAKTMYEKIWDSHFVHQESGQAPLLYIDRHLMHEVTSPQAFEGLDIAKRDIRNTHSILATLDHCVPTKISERLNLPDPIGAKQVQTMIDNCAKHDLTLYDMQSKNNGIIHVVVPEHGFVHPGMTTVCGDSHTATHGAFGALAFGIGTSEVEHVMATQCLPQSKSKTMLVKVDGTLSKYSTAKDIALAIIGKIGTAGGNGFVIEYAGDAIRALSMQGRMTLCNMAIESGARAGLVAPDQKTYDFLEGKEFAPKGDQWEQALSYWKSLPSDDGAKFDLVVELAAEDIAPQVTWGTSPEQVVPVDQSVPAPSDFELEGKQIACESALDYMGLDAGTKMTDIEVDYVFLGSCTNSRIEDFRAAAEVAKGTKVPDHVTAIAVPGSYMVKEQAEKEGLDKVFTDAGWEWREPGCSMCLAMNGDQLSPGQRCASTSNRNFEGRQGKGGRTHLVSPAMAAATAGAGRFVDIRELG
;
A
#
# COMPACT_ATOMS: atom_id res chain seq x y z
N MET A 1 18.90 -24.79 -13.78
CA MET A 1 18.43 -23.69 -14.63
C MET A 1 18.45 -22.44 -13.76
N ALA A 2 18.77 -21.29 -14.33
CA ALA A 2 18.66 -20.02 -13.64
C ALA A 2 17.18 -19.76 -13.27
N LYS A 3 16.93 -19.33 -12.03
CA LYS A 3 15.58 -19.10 -11.47
C LYS A 3 15.39 -17.65 -11.08
N THR A 4 14.17 -17.15 -11.27
CA THR A 4 13.75 -15.88 -10.70
C THR A 4 13.56 -16.00 -9.17
N MET A 5 13.57 -14.88 -8.46
CA MET A 5 13.30 -14.86 -7.02
C MET A 5 11.92 -15.47 -6.70
N TYR A 6 10.91 -15.15 -7.50
CA TYR A 6 9.59 -15.77 -7.36
C TYR A 6 9.63 -17.29 -7.47
N GLU A 7 10.36 -17.84 -8.46
CA GLU A 7 10.46 -19.29 -8.63
C GLU A 7 11.19 -19.95 -7.46
N LYS A 8 12.23 -19.31 -6.89
CA LYS A 8 12.93 -19.83 -5.71
C LYS A 8 12.00 -19.89 -4.49
N ILE A 9 11.22 -18.82 -4.24
CA ILE A 9 10.27 -18.78 -3.13
C ILE A 9 9.15 -19.80 -3.36
N TRP A 10 8.59 -19.85 -4.55
CA TRP A 10 7.54 -20.79 -4.91
C TRP A 10 7.97 -22.25 -4.68
N ASP A 11 9.13 -22.63 -5.22
CA ASP A 11 9.62 -24.00 -5.15
C ASP A 11 9.93 -24.43 -3.70
N SER A 12 10.33 -23.52 -2.82
CA SER A 12 10.59 -23.79 -1.41
C SER A 12 9.30 -23.94 -0.57
N HIS A 13 8.15 -23.44 -1.07
CA HIS A 13 6.85 -23.50 -0.39
C HIS A 13 5.85 -24.43 -1.05
N PHE A 14 6.20 -25.04 -2.17
CA PHE A 14 5.36 -26.04 -2.83
C PHE A 14 5.22 -27.27 -1.94
N VAL A 15 4.00 -27.62 -1.59
CA VAL A 15 3.70 -28.78 -0.73
C VAL A 15 3.32 -29.99 -1.58
N HIS A 16 2.29 -29.85 -2.42
CA HIS A 16 1.74 -30.95 -3.21
C HIS A 16 0.85 -30.42 -4.34
N GLN A 17 0.67 -31.23 -5.36
CA GLN A 17 -0.31 -30.98 -6.42
C GLN A 17 -0.93 -32.29 -6.88
N GLU A 18 -2.25 -32.38 -6.81
CA GLU A 18 -3.00 -33.46 -7.43
C GLU A 18 -3.29 -33.15 -8.90
N SER A 19 -3.42 -34.21 -9.70
CA SER A 19 -3.71 -34.06 -11.13
C SER A 19 -5.01 -33.30 -11.34
N GLY A 20 -4.94 -32.20 -12.13
CA GLY A 20 -6.09 -31.35 -12.45
C GLY A 20 -6.46 -30.34 -11.38
N GLN A 21 -5.73 -30.25 -10.26
CA GLN A 21 -5.96 -29.28 -9.20
C GLN A 21 -4.84 -28.23 -9.15
N ALA A 22 -5.13 -27.09 -8.51
CA ALA A 22 -4.12 -26.08 -8.24
C ALA A 22 -3.07 -26.62 -7.22
N PRO A 23 -1.79 -26.25 -7.38
CA PRO A 23 -0.77 -26.57 -6.40
C PRO A 23 -1.12 -26.04 -5.01
N LEU A 24 -0.75 -26.78 -3.98
CA LEU A 24 -0.88 -26.38 -2.59
C LEU A 24 0.43 -25.70 -2.15
N LEU A 25 0.32 -24.45 -1.73
CA LEU A 25 1.43 -23.61 -1.28
C LEU A 25 1.39 -23.49 0.25
N TYR A 26 2.51 -23.70 0.93
CA TYR A 26 2.64 -23.44 2.36
C TYR A 26 2.67 -21.94 2.64
N ILE A 27 2.04 -21.48 3.73
CA ILE A 27 1.96 -20.08 4.14
C ILE A 27 2.68 -19.89 5.48
N ASP A 28 3.75 -19.08 5.48
CA ASP A 28 4.54 -18.79 6.68
C ASP A 28 3.85 -17.82 7.63
N ARG A 29 3.23 -16.76 7.09
CA ARG A 29 2.63 -15.68 7.87
C ARG A 29 1.22 -15.35 7.39
N HIS A 30 0.33 -15.17 8.34
CA HIS A 30 -1.04 -14.72 8.10
C HIS A 30 -1.28 -13.43 8.87
N LEU A 31 -1.53 -12.34 8.14
CA LEU A 31 -1.85 -11.03 8.69
C LEU A 31 -3.36 -10.87 8.74
N MET A 32 -3.88 -10.27 9.82
CA MET A 32 -5.32 -10.26 10.06
C MET A 32 -5.81 -8.89 10.52
N HIS A 33 -7.00 -8.52 10.07
CA HIS A 33 -7.72 -7.32 10.49
C HIS A 33 -9.23 -7.59 10.63
N GLU A 34 -9.97 -6.64 11.16
CA GLU A 34 -11.36 -6.81 11.58
C GLU A 34 -12.37 -6.98 10.44
N VAL A 35 -12.03 -6.61 9.20
CA VAL A 35 -13.02 -6.61 8.10
C VAL A 35 -13.26 -8.00 7.52
N THR A 36 -12.21 -8.81 7.33
CA THR A 36 -12.28 -10.11 6.63
C THR A 36 -12.20 -11.31 7.56
N SER A 37 -11.93 -11.11 8.85
CA SER A 37 -11.73 -12.20 9.81
C SER A 37 -13.01 -12.76 10.44
N PRO A 38 -14.10 -12.01 10.69
CA PRO A 38 -15.25 -12.50 11.45
C PRO A 38 -15.87 -13.78 10.87
N GLN A 39 -16.15 -13.81 9.57
CA GLN A 39 -16.75 -14.98 8.91
C GLN A 39 -15.78 -16.16 8.83
N ALA A 40 -14.47 -15.91 8.76
CA ALA A 40 -13.47 -16.96 8.75
C ALA A 40 -13.40 -17.69 10.11
N PHE A 41 -13.47 -16.97 11.23
CA PHE A 41 -13.59 -17.57 12.56
C PHE A 41 -14.91 -18.33 12.75
N GLU A 42 -16.03 -17.76 12.27
CA GLU A 42 -17.32 -18.45 12.30
C GLU A 42 -17.28 -19.77 11.52
N GLY A 43 -16.63 -19.78 10.34
CA GLY A 43 -16.44 -20.99 9.54
C GLY A 43 -15.65 -22.07 10.27
N LEU A 44 -14.55 -21.70 10.97
CA LEU A 44 -13.80 -22.63 11.81
C LEU A 44 -14.67 -23.21 12.94
N ASP A 45 -15.44 -22.38 13.62
CA ASP A 45 -16.33 -22.81 14.71
C ASP A 45 -17.41 -23.79 14.21
N ILE A 46 -18.07 -23.50 13.08
CA ILE A 46 -19.07 -24.39 12.46
C ILE A 46 -18.42 -25.71 12.05
N ALA A 47 -17.22 -25.66 11.46
CA ALA A 47 -16.48 -26.83 11.03
C ALA A 47 -15.81 -27.58 12.20
N LYS A 48 -15.83 -27.03 13.41
CA LYS A 48 -15.14 -27.56 14.62
C LYS A 48 -13.65 -27.78 14.35
N ARG A 49 -12.98 -26.81 13.74
CA ARG A 49 -11.57 -26.83 13.42
C ARG A 49 -10.82 -25.82 14.25
N ASP A 50 -9.67 -26.24 14.77
CA ASP A 50 -8.74 -25.35 15.47
C ASP A 50 -7.84 -24.60 14.47
N ILE A 51 -7.28 -23.50 14.94
CA ILE A 51 -6.21 -22.79 14.23
C ILE A 51 -4.93 -23.63 14.33
N ARG A 52 -4.33 -23.92 13.19
CA ARG A 52 -3.14 -24.79 13.11
C ARG A 52 -1.93 -24.21 13.84
N ASN A 53 -1.68 -22.91 13.71
CA ASN A 53 -0.50 -22.24 14.28
C ASN A 53 -0.80 -20.78 14.59
N THR A 54 -1.09 -20.48 15.83
CA THR A 54 -1.41 -19.12 16.30
C THR A 54 -0.21 -18.17 16.20
N HIS A 55 1.02 -18.69 16.33
CA HIS A 55 2.25 -17.87 16.22
C HIS A 55 2.58 -17.39 14.80
N SER A 56 1.94 -17.97 13.78
CA SER A 56 2.06 -17.48 12.39
C SER A 56 1.13 -16.31 12.09
N ILE A 57 0.26 -15.93 13.04
CA ILE A 57 -0.78 -14.92 12.87
C ILE A 57 -0.45 -13.69 13.69
N LEU A 58 -0.54 -12.50 13.06
CA LEU A 58 -0.51 -11.21 13.73
C LEU A 58 -1.72 -10.39 13.29
N ALA A 59 -2.43 -9.82 14.26
CA ALA A 59 -3.67 -9.12 14.06
C ALA A 59 -3.60 -7.65 14.53
N THR A 60 -4.34 -6.77 13.83
CA THR A 60 -4.53 -5.37 14.24
C THR A 60 -5.94 -4.90 13.91
N LEU A 61 -6.33 -3.76 14.47
CA LEU A 61 -7.56 -3.04 14.17
C LEU A 61 -7.19 -1.75 13.43
N ASP A 62 -7.56 -1.61 12.16
CA ASP A 62 -7.08 -0.50 11.33
C ASP A 62 -8.12 0.11 10.36
N HIS A 63 -9.13 -0.62 9.93
CA HIS A 63 -10.09 -0.17 8.93
C HIS A 63 -11.30 0.57 9.53
N CYS A 64 -11.93 -0.02 10.55
CA CYS A 64 -13.14 0.52 11.20
C CYS A 64 -12.81 1.47 12.37
N VAL A 65 -11.55 1.76 12.58
CA VAL A 65 -11.06 2.57 13.71
C VAL A 65 -11.07 4.05 13.34
N PRO A 66 -11.81 4.92 14.08
CA PRO A 66 -11.79 6.37 13.86
C PRO A 66 -10.40 6.97 14.10
N THR A 67 -10.07 7.99 13.32
CA THR A 67 -8.83 8.76 13.48
C THR A 67 -8.99 10.01 14.34
N LYS A 68 -10.23 10.39 14.69
CA LYS A 68 -10.49 11.42 15.69
C LYS A 68 -10.47 10.81 17.09
N ILE A 69 -9.67 11.38 17.99
CA ILE A 69 -9.49 10.87 19.35
C ILE A 69 -10.82 10.79 20.12
N SER A 70 -11.73 11.76 19.91
CA SER A 70 -13.04 11.81 20.56
C SER A 70 -13.97 10.67 20.16
N GLU A 71 -13.78 10.06 19.01
CA GLU A 71 -14.60 8.98 18.44
C GLU A 71 -13.98 7.60 18.69
N ARG A 72 -12.66 7.54 18.99
CA ARG A 72 -11.90 6.29 19.06
C ARG A 72 -12.36 5.33 20.16
N LEU A 73 -12.82 5.88 21.30
CA LEU A 73 -13.34 5.08 22.42
C LEU A 73 -14.82 4.73 22.29
N ASN A 74 -15.52 5.35 21.35
CA ASN A 74 -16.96 5.22 21.20
C ASN A 74 -17.30 5.21 19.71
N LEU A 75 -17.02 4.06 19.07
CA LEU A 75 -17.15 3.86 17.64
C LEU A 75 -18.55 4.26 17.15
N PRO A 76 -18.65 5.30 16.28
CA PRO A 76 -19.96 5.82 15.89
C PRO A 76 -20.74 4.92 14.93
N ASP A 77 -20.03 4.09 14.14
CA ASP A 77 -20.66 3.12 13.25
C ASP A 77 -20.91 1.79 13.97
N PRO A 78 -22.20 1.36 14.12
CA PRO A 78 -22.53 0.12 14.82
C PRO A 78 -21.99 -1.15 14.13
N ILE A 79 -21.84 -1.12 12.79
CA ILE A 79 -21.31 -2.27 12.02
C ILE A 79 -19.81 -2.39 12.28
N GLY A 80 -19.08 -1.29 12.15
CA GLY A 80 -17.67 -1.22 12.45
C GLY A 80 -17.37 -1.59 13.91
N ALA A 81 -18.17 -1.09 14.86
CA ALA A 81 -18.06 -1.43 16.28
C ALA A 81 -18.22 -2.95 16.52
N LYS A 82 -19.19 -3.57 15.84
CA LYS A 82 -19.39 -5.02 15.92
C LYS A 82 -18.20 -5.81 15.34
N GLN A 83 -17.67 -5.38 14.19
CA GLN A 83 -16.50 -6.02 13.58
C GLN A 83 -15.27 -5.95 14.50
N VAL A 84 -15.00 -4.78 15.06
CA VAL A 84 -13.93 -4.54 16.03
C VAL A 84 -14.08 -5.46 17.25
N GLN A 85 -15.27 -5.48 17.88
CA GLN A 85 -15.51 -6.31 19.05
C GLN A 85 -15.38 -7.79 18.73
N THR A 86 -15.92 -8.24 17.58
CA THR A 86 -15.81 -9.65 17.15
C THR A 86 -14.35 -10.07 16.97
N MET A 87 -13.52 -9.18 16.42
CA MET A 87 -12.08 -9.45 16.27
C MET A 87 -11.40 -9.57 17.63
N ILE A 88 -11.69 -8.68 18.58
CA ILE A 88 -11.15 -8.73 19.95
C ILE A 88 -11.53 -10.07 20.62
N ASP A 89 -12.81 -10.43 20.56
CA ASP A 89 -13.32 -11.66 21.19
C ASP A 89 -12.69 -12.92 20.57
N ASN A 90 -12.56 -12.96 19.24
CA ASN A 90 -11.94 -14.08 18.52
C ASN A 90 -10.45 -14.18 18.82
N CYS A 91 -9.71 -13.09 18.83
CA CYS A 91 -8.29 -13.12 19.17
C CYS A 91 -8.07 -13.60 20.61
N ALA A 92 -8.88 -13.14 21.55
CA ALA A 92 -8.82 -13.61 22.95
C ALA A 92 -9.18 -15.10 23.07
N LYS A 93 -10.22 -15.58 22.36
CA LYS A 93 -10.63 -16.98 22.34
C LYS A 93 -9.55 -17.93 21.83
N HIS A 94 -8.81 -17.51 20.82
CA HIS A 94 -7.82 -18.35 20.14
C HIS A 94 -6.37 -18.05 20.51
N ASP A 95 -6.13 -17.20 21.53
CA ASP A 95 -4.79 -16.79 21.99
C ASP A 95 -3.93 -16.22 20.85
N LEU A 96 -4.51 -15.29 20.06
CA LEU A 96 -3.82 -14.61 18.97
C LEU A 96 -3.25 -13.28 19.43
N THR A 97 -2.08 -12.92 18.91
CA THR A 97 -1.51 -11.58 19.10
C THR A 97 -2.36 -10.55 18.39
N LEU A 98 -2.98 -9.65 19.16
CA LEU A 98 -3.77 -8.52 18.64
C LEU A 98 -3.18 -7.20 19.11
N TYR A 99 -2.87 -6.31 18.16
CA TYR A 99 -2.59 -4.91 18.45
C TYR A 99 -3.91 -4.12 18.37
N ASP A 100 -4.60 -4.05 19.50
CA ASP A 100 -5.90 -3.35 19.61
C ASP A 100 -5.73 -1.82 19.63
N MET A 101 -6.84 -1.08 19.65
CA MET A 101 -6.86 0.40 19.60
C MET A 101 -6.15 1.07 20.78
N GLN A 102 -5.90 0.37 21.88
CA GLN A 102 -5.21 0.88 23.07
C GLN A 102 -3.73 0.51 23.08
N SER A 103 -3.32 -0.40 22.20
CA SER A 103 -1.95 -0.84 22.07
C SER A 103 -1.08 0.24 21.44
N LYS A 104 0.10 0.47 22.03
CA LYS A 104 1.15 1.31 21.40
C LYS A 104 1.66 0.77 20.07
N ASN A 105 1.39 -0.49 19.79
CA ASN A 105 1.75 -1.17 18.55
C ASN A 105 0.61 -1.15 17.53
N ASN A 106 -0.54 -0.50 17.83
CA ASN A 106 -1.66 -0.42 16.89
C ASN A 106 -1.33 0.49 15.71
N GLY A 107 -1.92 0.15 14.58
CA GLY A 107 -1.84 0.90 13.33
C GLY A 107 -2.25 0.01 12.15
N ILE A 108 -2.03 0.52 10.95
CA ILE A 108 -2.32 -0.17 9.70
C ILE A 108 -1.47 -1.45 9.62
N ILE A 109 -2.10 -2.60 9.34
CA ILE A 109 -1.43 -3.91 9.33
C ILE A 109 -0.16 -3.92 8.47
N HIS A 110 -0.18 -3.27 7.29
CA HIS A 110 0.96 -3.18 6.38
C HIS A 110 2.01 -2.12 6.78
N VAL A 111 1.83 -1.44 7.91
CA VAL A 111 2.79 -0.55 8.57
C VAL A 111 3.36 -1.22 9.80
N VAL A 112 2.52 -1.73 10.70
CA VAL A 112 2.98 -2.33 11.97
C VAL A 112 3.75 -3.63 11.77
N VAL A 113 3.36 -4.46 10.79
CA VAL A 113 4.06 -5.72 10.50
C VAL A 113 5.52 -5.51 10.10
N PRO A 114 5.86 -4.60 9.18
CA PRO A 114 7.24 -4.19 8.91
C PRO A 114 7.96 -3.62 10.13
N GLU A 115 7.31 -2.77 10.90
CA GLU A 115 7.91 -2.14 12.08
C GLU A 115 8.40 -3.14 13.11
N HIS A 116 7.68 -4.26 13.29
CA HIS A 116 8.04 -5.34 14.18
C HIS A 116 8.91 -6.43 13.53
N GLY A 117 9.13 -6.38 12.21
CA GLY A 117 9.92 -7.38 11.49
C GLY A 117 9.27 -8.76 11.48
N PHE A 118 7.94 -8.86 11.35
CA PHE A 118 7.21 -10.13 11.36
C PHE A 118 7.30 -10.89 10.05
N VAL A 119 7.60 -10.22 8.94
CA VAL A 119 7.79 -10.80 7.61
C VAL A 119 9.24 -10.65 7.18
N HIS A 120 9.84 -11.73 6.70
CA HIS A 120 11.24 -11.81 6.30
C HIS A 120 11.39 -12.19 4.82
N PRO A 121 12.58 -11.95 4.22
CA PRO A 121 12.86 -12.39 2.86
C PRO A 121 12.62 -13.88 2.66
N GLY A 122 12.04 -14.24 1.55
CA GLY A 122 11.76 -15.61 1.16
C GLY A 122 10.52 -16.25 1.78
N MET A 123 9.81 -15.55 2.68
CA MET A 123 8.55 -16.04 3.25
C MET A 123 7.37 -15.88 2.27
N THR A 124 6.35 -16.71 2.47
CA THR A 124 5.01 -16.51 1.92
C THR A 124 4.12 -15.85 2.97
N THR A 125 3.38 -14.81 2.57
CA THR A 125 2.56 -14.01 3.49
C THR A 125 1.21 -13.71 2.86
N VAL A 126 0.14 -13.90 3.64
CA VAL A 126 -1.23 -13.60 3.20
C VAL A 126 -1.97 -12.71 4.19
N CYS A 127 -2.97 -11.98 3.67
CA CYS A 127 -3.89 -11.16 4.45
C CYS A 127 -5.21 -11.04 3.69
N GLY A 128 -6.29 -10.80 4.39
CA GLY A 128 -7.58 -10.45 3.78
C GLY A 128 -7.62 -9.04 3.18
N ASP A 129 -6.49 -8.42 2.89
CA ASP A 129 -6.34 -7.10 2.28
C ASP A 129 -5.53 -7.19 0.98
N SER A 130 -6.00 -6.50 -0.06
CA SER A 130 -5.36 -6.51 -1.38
C SER A 130 -3.94 -5.93 -1.39
N HIS A 131 -3.60 -5.01 -0.45
CA HIS A 131 -2.28 -4.37 -0.38
C HIS A 131 -1.23 -5.17 0.41
N THR A 132 -1.50 -6.45 0.66
CA THR A 132 -0.53 -7.40 1.23
C THR A 132 0.78 -7.47 0.43
N ALA A 133 0.72 -7.17 -0.87
CA ALA A 133 1.91 -7.05 -1.73
C ALA A 133 2.97 -6.07 -1.19
N THR A 134 2.63 -5.16 -0.27
CA THR A 134 3.58 -4.28 0.45
C THR A 134 4.79 -5.04 1.00
N HIS A 135 4.57 -6.25 1.52
CA HIS A 135 5.63 -7.05 2.14
C HIS A 135 6.62 -7.65 1.13
N GLY A 136 6.31 -7.60 -0.16
CA GLY A 136 7.25 -7.93 -1.23
C GLY A 136 8.47 -6.99 -1.29
N ALA A 137 8.40 -5.83 -0.65
CA ALA A 137 9.55 -4.94 -0.43
C ALA A 137 10.72 -5.61 0.32
N PHE A 138 10.41 -6.64 1.10
CA PHE A 138 11.38 -7.46 1.82
C PHE A 138 11.85 -8.69 1.02
N GLY A 139 11.34 -8.91 -0.19
CA GLY A 139 11.56 -10.14 -0.93
C GLY A 139 10.71 -11.31 -0.42
N ALA A 140 9.54 -11.03 0.15
CA ALA A 140 8.54 -12.03 0.54
C ALA A 140 7.46 -12.16 -0.53
N LEU A 141 7.01 -13.36 -0.83
CA LEU A 141 5.85 -13.60 -1.70
C LEU A 141 4.57 -13.31 -0.91
N ALA A 142 4.08 -12.08 -1.04
CA ALA A 142 2.97 -11.57 -0.24
C ALA A 142 1.79 -11.15 -1.13
N PHE A 143 0.58 -11.60 -0.81
CA PHE A 143 -0.60 -11.32 -1.60
C PHE A 143 -1.91 -11.40 -0.82
N GLY A 144 -2.92 -10.65 -1.29
CA GLY A 144 -4.26 -10.64 -0.72
C GLY A 144 -5.05 -11.92 -1.02
N ILE A 145 -5.89 -12.33 -0.06
CA ILE A 145 -6.76 -13.51 -0.16
C ILE A 145 -8.19 -13.18 0.27
N GLY A 146 -9.14 -13.96 -0.21
CA GLY A 146 -10.54 -13.83 0.18
C GLY A 146 -10.86 -14.47 1.54
N THR A 147 -12.03 -14.13 2.12
CA THR A 147 -12.43 -14.59 3.46
C THR A 147 -12.44 -16.11 3.61
N SER A 148 -12.89 -16.85 2.59
CA SER A 148 -12.88 -18.34 2.62
C SER A 148 -11.44 -18.90 2.60
N GLU A 149 -10.51 -18.20 1.95
CA GLU A 149 -9.10 -18.55 1.94
C GLU A 149 -8.44 -18.22 3.29
N VAL A 150 -8.87 -17.14 3.97
CA VAL A 150 -8.46 -16.81 5.35
C VAL A 150 -8.80 -17.98 6.30
N GLU A 151 -10.03 -18.49 6.26
CA GLU A 151 -10.44 -19.68 7.04
C GLU A 151 -9.55 -20.89 6.71
N HIS A 152 -9.33 -21.16 5.42
CA HIS A 152 -8.53 -22.29 4.97
C HIS A 152 -7.08 -22.20 5.47
N VAL A 153 -6.45 -21.03 5.37
CA VAL A 153 -5.07 -20.83 5.85
C VAL A 153 -4.99 -20.94 7.37
N MET A 154 -5.96 -20.41 8.13
CA MET A 154 -5.99 -20.60 9.58
C MET A 154 -6.02 -22.08 9.98
N ALA A 155 -6.84 -22.89 9.28
CA ALA A 155 -6.98 -24.31 9.57
C ALA A 155 -5.78 -25.15 9.12
N THR A 156 -5.05 -24.75 8.06
CA THR A 156 -4.10 -25.66 7.38
C THR A 156 -2.68 -25.10 7.22
N GLN A 157 -2.48 -23.80 7.31
CA GLN A 157 -1.28 -23.06 6.86
C GLN A 157 -0.92 -23.33 5.39
N CYS A 158 -1.88 -23.68 4.57
CA CYS A 158 -1.69 -23.93 3.15
C CYS A 158 -2.77 -23.21 2.34
N LEU A 159 -2.47 -22.97 1.07
CA LEU A 159 -3.43 -22.36 0.14
C LEU A 159 -3.29 -22.98 -1.25
N PRO A 160 -4.39 -23.45 -1.87
CA PRO A 160 -4.41 -23.78 -3.30
C PRO A 160 -4.14 -22.50 -4.13
N GLN A 161 -3.04 -22.44 -4.85
CA GLN A 161 -2.62 -21.26 -5.58
C GLN A 161 -2.00 -21.65 -6.93
N SER A 162 -2.53 -21.14 -8.03
CA SER A 162 -1.91 -21.32 -9.36
C SER A 162 -0.61 -20.53 -9.46
N LYS A 163 0.42 -21.13 -10.09
CA LYS A 163 1.69 -20.46 -10.32
C LYS A 163 1.50 -19.32 -11.33
N SER A 164 1.90 -18.12 -10.94
CA SER A 164 1.84 -16.93 -11.80
C SER A 164 2.99 -16.91 -12.81
N LYS A 165 2.82 -16.15 -13.88
CA LYS A 165 3.91 -15.71 -14.75
C LYS A 165 4.78 -14.67 -14.03
N THR A 166 5.96 -14.42 -14.57
CA THR A 166 6.93 -13.46 -14.03
C THR A 166 7.07 -12.25 -14.93
N MET A 167 7.00 -11.05 -14.35
CA MET A 167 7.26 -9.79 -15.03
C MET A 167 8.44 -9.09 -14.36
N LEU A 168 9.41 -8.67 -15.15
CA LEU A 168 10.47 -7.76 -14.68
C LEU A 168 10.09 -6.33 -15.06
N VAL A 169 10.00 -5.46 -14.06
CA VAL A 169 9.90 -4.01 -14.27
C VAL A 169 11.22 -3.38 -13.86
N LYS A 170 11.94 -2.87 -14.84
CA LYS A 170 13.29 -2.30 -14.65
C LYS A 170 13.20 -0.78 -14.74
N VAL A 171 13.67 -0.07 -13.72
CA VAL A 171 13.77 1.38 -13.70
C VAL A 171 15.21 1.74 -13.45
N ASP A 172 15.91 2.10 -14.54
CA ASP A 172 17.33 2.50 -14.49
C ASP A 172 17.47 4.02 -14.42
N GLY A 173 18.65 4.46 -14.01
CA GLY A 173 18.99 5.86 -13.88
C GLY A 173 18.70 6.45 -12.49
N THR A 174 18.61 7.77 -12.42
CA THR A 174 18.44 8.50 -11.16
C THR A 174 17.16 9.33 -11.20
N LEU A 175 16.31 9.18 -10.19
CA LEU A 175 15.11 10.01 -10.04
C LEU A 175 15.46 11.48 -9.85
N SER A 176 14.61 12.36 -10.33
CA SER A 176 14.69 13.78 -9.99
C SER A 176 14.47 13.98 -8.48
N LYS A 177 14.94 15.11 -7.96
CA LYS A 177 14.84 15.46 -6.52
C LYS A 177 13.41 15.34 -5.97
N TYR A 178 12.40 15.59 -6.79
CA TYR A 178 11.00 15.68 -6.37
C TYR A 178 10.16 14.48 -6.80
N SER A 179 10.73 13.53 -7.53
CA SER A 179 10.07 12.28 -7.88
C SER A 179 10.33 11.22 -6.82
N THR A 180 9.31 10.47 -6.47
CA THR A 180 9.32 9.51 -5.36
C THR A 180 8.96 8.09 -5.84
N ALA A 181 9.00 7.13 -4.94
CA ALA A 181 8.51 5.76 -5.21
C ALA A 181 7.03 5.74 -5.65
N LYS A 182 6.21 6.70 -5.18
CA LYS A 182 4.81 6.85 -5.60
C LYS A 182 4.72 7.24 -7.08
N ASP A 183 5.60 8.13 -7.52
CA ASP A 183 5.64 8.57 -8.91
C ASP A 183 6.11 7.45 -9.84
N ILE A 184 7.09 6.64 -9.39
CA ILE A 184 7.47 5.40 -10.09
C ILE A 184 6.27 4.47 -10.25
N ALA A 185 5.55 4.18 -9.16
CA ALA A 185 4.42 3.27 -9.17
C ALA A 185 3.32 3.76 -10.14
N LEU A 186 2.97 5.05 -10.07
CA LEU A 186 1.97 5.65 -10.95
C LEU A 186 2.43 5.65 -12.42
N ALA A 187 3.69 5.97 -12.70
CA ALA A 187 4.23 5.91 -14.07
C ALA A 187 4.21 4.49 -14.64
N ILE A 188 4.53 3.47 -13.84
CA ILE A 188 4.43 2.06 -14.24
C ILE A 188 2.98 1.71 -14.57
N ILE A 189 2.03 2.04 -13.68
CA ILE A 189 0.60 1.74 -13.86
C ILE A 189 0.06 2.48 -15.09
N GLY A 190 0.43 3.75 -15.28
CA GLY A 190 0.09 4.51 -16.49
C GLY A 190 0.60 3.85 -17.77
N LYS A 191 1.80 3.25 -17.73
CA LYS A 191 2.42 2.57 -18.88
C LYS A 191 1.79 1.22 -19.22
N ILE A 192 1.55 0.36 -18.21
CA ILE A 192 1.07 -1.01 -18.44
C ILE A 192 -0.45 -1.16 -18.29
N GLY A 193 -1.13 -0.18 -17.66
CA GLY A 193 -2.55 -0.22 -17.36
C GLY A 193 -2.88 -1.03 -16.10
N THR A 194 -4.13 -0.88 -15.61
CA THR A 194 -4.65 -1.59 -14.42
C THR A 194 -4.83 -3.10 -14.62
N ALA A 195 -4.78 -3.59 -15.84
CA ALA A 195 -4.86 -5.01 -16.17
C ALA A 195 -3.55 -5.61 -16.70
N GLY A 196 -2.50 -4.78 -16.88
CA GLY A 196 -1.24 -5.20 -17.48
C GLY A 196 -0.47 -6.24 -16.66
N GLY A 197 -0.66 -6.25 -15.35
CA GLY A 197 -0.07 -7.21 -14.42
C GLY A 197 -0.91 -8.47 -14.16
N ASN A 198 -2.08 -8.62 -14.80
CA ASN A 198 -2.95 -9.78 -14.56
C ASN A 198 -2.25 -11.10 -14.86
N GLY A 199 -2.23 -11.98 -13.85
CA GLY A 199 -1.58 -13.30 -13.94
C GLY A 199 -0.05 -13.26 -13.74
N PHE A 200 0.51 -12.10 -13.38
CA PHE A 200 1.94 -11.93 -13.11
C PHE A 200 2.24 -11.69 -11.63
N VAL A 201 3.43 -12.10 -11.22
CA VAL A 201 4.17 -11.54 -10.10
C VAL A 201 5.24 -10.62 -10.69
N ILE A 202 5.29 -9.37 -10.21
CA ILE A 202 6.24 -8.36 -10.70
C ILE A 202 7.51 -8.39 -9.82
N GLU A 203 8.67 -8.47 -10.44
CA GLU A 203 9.95 -8.18 -9.78
C GLU A 203 10.42 -6.80 -10.24
N TYR A 204 10.61 -5.89 -9.28
CA TYR A 204 11.12 -4.55 -9.54
C TYR A 204 12.62 -4.51 -9.40
N ALA A 205 13.33 -3.99 -10.40
CA ALA A 205 14.77 -3.91 -10.46
C ALA A 205 15.26 -2.61 -11.11
N GLY A 206 16.57 -2.43 -11.20
CA GLY A 206 17.21 -1.24 -11.78
C GLY A 206 17.83 -0.34 -10.70
N ASP A 207 18.61 0.64 -11.15
CA ASP A 207 19.37 1.52 -10.25
C ASP A 207 18.45 2.37 -9.38
N ALA A 208 17.39 2.92 -9.96
CA ALA A 208 16.41 3.72 -9.22
C ALA A 208 15.71 2.90 -8.13
N ILE A 209 15.37 1.62 -8.39
CA ILE A 209 14.75 0.75 -7.39
C ILE A 209 15.72 0.40 -6.26
N ARG A 210 16.98 0.09 -6.59
CA ARG A 210 18.04 -0.16 -5.59
C ARG A 210 18.31 1.07 -4.72
N ALA A 211 18.17 2.26 -5.30
CA ALA A 211 18.36 3.53 -4.57
C ALA A 211 17.25 3.81 -3.54
N LEU A 212 16.02 3.31 -3.74
CA LEU A 212 14.90 3.51 -2.82
C LEU A 212 15.24 3.04 -1.40
N SER A 213 14.71 3.75 -0.41
CA SER A 213 14.64 3.29 0.97
C SER A 213 13.68 2.10 1.09
N MET A 214 13.69 1.40 2.23
CA MET A 214 12.71 0.34 2.48
C MET A 214 11.27 0.87 2.44
N GLN A 215 11.04 2.09 2.91
CA GLN A 215 9.72 2.73 2.88
C GLN A 215 9.28 3.01 1.44
N GLY A 216 10.17 3.49 0.58
CA GLY A 216 9.91 3.66 -0.85
C GLY A 216 9.62 2.32 -1.55
N ARG A 217 10.36 1.26 -1.23
CA ARG A 217 10.09 -0.09 -1.76
C ARG A 217 8.73 -0.62 -1.31
N MET A 218 8.32 -0.35 -0.06
CA MET A 218 6.98 -0.69 0.43
C MET A 218 5.89 0.06 -0.33
N THR A 219 6.05 1.34 -0.63
CA THR A 219 5.12 2.10 -1.47
C THR A 219 5.00 1.49 -2.87
N LEU A 220 6.11 1.15 -3.50
CA LEU A 220 6.13 0.54 -4.84
C LEU A 220 5.42 -0.81 -4.85
N CYS A 221 5.78 -1.72 -3.95
CA CYS A 221 5.17 -3.05 -3.85
C CYS A 221 3.69 -2.98 -3.43
N ASN A 222 3.31 -2.03 -2.56
CA ASN A 222 1.92 -1.76 -2.18
C ASN A 222 1.04 -1.54 -3.40
N MET A 223 1.52 -0.79 -4.38
CA MET A 223 0.76 -0.43 -5.58
C MET A 223 0.85 -1.46 -6.72
N ALA A 224 1.55 -2.57 -6.56
CA ALA A 224 1.62 -3.63 -7.59
C ALA A 224 0.23 -4.17 -7.95
N ILE A 225 -0.65 -4.32 -6.98
CA ILE A 225 -2.03 -4.79 -7.18
C ILE A 225 -2.85 -3.83 -8.06
N GLU A 226 -2.51 -2.55 -8.10
CA GLU A 226 -3.22 -1.56 -8.91
C GLU A 226 -2.95 -1.71 -10.42
N SER A 227 -1.92 -2.46 -10.79
CA SER A 227 -1.70 -2.94 -12.17
C SER A 227 -2.33 -4.31 -12.45
N GLY A 228 -3.04 -4.91 -11.48
CA GLY A 228 -3.62 -6.25 -11.55
C GLY A 228 -2.64 -7.37 -11.19
N ALA A 229 -1.40 -7.07 -10.80
CA ALA A 229 -0.42 -8.08 -10.44
C ALA A 229 -0.79 -8.82 -9.14
N ARG A 230 -0.46 -10.11 -9.06
CA ARG A 230 -0.71 -10.92 -7.86
C ARG A 230 0.15 -10.46 -6.67
N ALA A 231 1.41 -10.09 -6.94
CA ALA A 231 2.37 -9.60 -5.96
C ALA A 231 3.42 -8.72 -6.65
N GLY A 232 4.11 -7.89 -5.87
CA GLY A 232 5.29 -7.15 -6.28
C GLY A 232 6.46 -7.52 -5.38
N LEU A 233 7.65 -7.68 -5.93
CA LEU A 233 8.85 -8.12 -5.22
C LEU A 233 10.00 -7.16 -5.49
N VAL A 234 10.79 -6.86 -4.46
CA VAL A 234 12.12 -6.26 -4.58
C VAL A 234 13.13 -7.22 -3.97
N ALA A 235 14.20 -7.50 -4.68
CA ALA A 235 15.25 -8.38 -4.17
C ALA A 235 15.85 -7.82 -2.87
N PRO A 236 15.96 -8.66 -1.79
CA PRO A 236 16.53 -8.21 -0.54
C PRO A 236 18.02 -7.88 -0.70
N ASP A 237 18.43 -6.77 -0.11
CA ASP A 237 19.80 -6.28 -0.09
C ASP A 237 20.20 -5.77 1.31
N GLN A 238 21.34 -5.10 1.42
CA GLN A 238 21.81 -4.60 2.72
C GLN A 238 20.80 -3.68 3.40
N LYS A 239 20.04 -2.85 2.67
CA LYS A 239 18.99 -1.99 3.24
C LYS A 239 17.89 -2.83 3.90
N THR A 240 17.53 -3.97 3.29
CA THR A 240 16.55 -4.90 3.84
C THR A 240 17.06 -5.54 5.13
N TYR A 241 18.34 -5.94 5.15
CA TYR A 241 18.94 -6.55 6.33
C TYR A 241 19.07 -5.57 7.48
N ASP A 242 19.58 -4.35 7.21
CA ASP A 242 19.71 -3.28 8.21
C ASP A 242 18.34 -2.88 8.80
N PHE A 243 17.28 -2.89 7.97
CA PHE A 243 15.92 -2.59 8.44
C PHE A 243 15.37 -3.66 9.39
N LEU A 244 15.68 -4.93 9.15
CA LEU A 244 15.18 -6.06 9.94
C LEU A 244 16.03 -6.32 11.19
N GLU A 245 17.31 -5.94 11.20
CA GLU A 245 18.20 -6.22 12.33
C GLU A 245 17.68 -5.63 13.64
N GLY A 246 17.62 -6.45 14.66
CA GLY A 246 17.17 -6.05 15.99
C GLY A 246 15.66 -5.88 16.18
N LYS A 247 14.85 -6.08 15.14
CA LYS A 247 13.39 -6.07 15.25
C LYS A 247 12.89 -7.20 16.15
N GLU A 248 11.69 -7.01 16.70
CA GLU A 248 11.09 -7.92 17.68
C GLU A 248 11.04 -9.38 17.19
N PHE A 249 10.51 -9.58 15.97
CA PHE A 249 10.33 -10.89 15.35
C PHE A 249 11.48 -11.31 14.43
N ALA A 250 12.51 -10.47 14.29
CA ALA A 250 13.68 -10.84 13.49
C ALA A 250 14.48 -11.96 14.15
N PRO A 251 15.11 -12.87 13.39
CA PRO A 251 16.02 -13.87 13.91
C PRO A 251 17.15 -13.23 14.73
N LYS A 252 17.67 -13.96 15.73
CA LYS A 252 18.71 -13.45 16.63
C LYS A 252 19.88 -14.40 16.72
N GLY A 253 21.10 -13.89 16.97
CA GLY A 253 22.31 -14.69 17.13
C GLY A 253 22.58 -15.59 15.90
N ASP A 254 22.87 -16.85 16.13
CA ASP A 254 23.21 -17.82 15.05
C ASP A 254 22.07 -17.98 14.03
N GLN A 255 20.82 -17.78 14.43
CA GLN A 255 19.68 -17.81 13.50
C GLN A 255 19.69 -16.61 12.54
N TRP A 256 20.19 -15.47 12.97
CA TRP A 256 20.37 -14.29 12.11
C TRP A 256 21.38 -14.57 11.01
N GLU A 257 22.53 -15.16 11.32
CA GLU A 257 23.57 -15.51 10.33
C GLU A 257 23.05 -16.55 9.31
N GLN A 258 22.30 -17.53 9.78
CA GLN A 258 21.65 -18.51 8.90
C GLN A 258 20.62 -17.85 7.98
N ALA A 259 19.80 -16.95 8.52
CA ALA A 259 18.81 -16.19 7.75
C ALA A 259 19.48 -15.31 6.71
N LEU A 260 20.52 -14.56 7.07
CA LEU A 260 21.30 -13.74 6.12
C LEU A 260 21.88 -14.58 4.97
N SER A 261 22.41 -15.77 5.28
CA SER A 261 22.94 -16.67 4.24
C SER A 261 21.85 -17.08 3.26
N TYR A 262 20.65 -17.40 3.75
CA TYR A 262 19.48 -17.74 2.93
C TYR A 262 18.99 -16.53 2.12
N TRP A 263 18.81 -15.37 2.77
CA TRP A 263 18.29 -14.16 2.13
C TRP A 263 19.19 -13.68 0.98
N LYS A 264 20.51 -13.80 1.13
CA LYS A 264 21.50 -13.50 0.07
C LYS A 264 21.39 -14.42 -1.15
N SER A 265 20.76 -15.58 -1.01
CA SER A 265 20.56 -16.54 -2.11
C SER A 265 19.27 -16.30 -2.91
N LEU A 266 18.37 -15.42 -2.40
CA LEU A 266 17.04 -15.19 -2.99
C LEU A 266 17.02 -14.38 -4.27
N PRO A 267 17.84 -13.32 -4.48
CA PRO A 267 17.80 -12.55 -5.72
C PRO A 267 17.82 -13.46 -6.95
N SER A 268 17.13 -13.03 -8.00
CA SER A 268 17.07 -13.76 -9.28
C SER A 268 18.48 -14.08 -9.79
N ASP A 269 18.67 -15.28 -10.30
CA ASP A 269 19.96 -15.73 -10.83
C ASP A 269 20.31 -14.94 -12.08
N ASP A 270 21.62 -14.78 -12.34
CA ASP A 270 22.09 -14.25 -13.61
C ASP A 270 21.56 -15.10 -14.77
N GLY A 271 20.90 -14.45 -15.73
CA GLY A 271 20.28 -15.12 -16.88
C GLY A 271 18.92 -15.77 -16.58
N ALA A 272 18.30 -15.49 -15.42
CA ALA A 272 16.91 -15.84 -15.19
C ALA A 272 16.00 -15.24 -16.26
N LYS A 273 15.00 -16.00 -16.69
CA LYS A 273 14.07 -15.56 -17.76
C LYS A 273 12.76 -15.11 -17.14
N PHE A 274 12.30 -13.94 -17.57
CA PHE A 274 10.98 -13.41 -17.26
C PHE A 274 10.07 -13.57 -18.48
N ASP A 275 8.78 -13.78 -18.22
CA ASP A 275 7.77 -13.90 -19.30
C ASP A 275 7.53 -12.54 -19.97
N LEU A 276 7.70 -11.44 -19.23
CA LEU A 276 7.57 -10.08 -19.74
C LEU A 276 8.62 -9.17 -19.07
N VAL A 277 9.18 -8.25 -19.86
CA VAL A 277 10.10 -7.21 -19.36
C VAL A 277 9.54 -5.83 -19.75
N VAL A 278 9.49 -4.94 -18.78
CA VAL A 278 9.07 -3.54 -18.94
C VAL A 278 10.20 -2.65 -18.44
N GLU A 279 10.63 -1.70 -19.24
CA GLU A 279 11.74 -0.78 -18.91
C GLU A 279 11.26 0.67 -18.87
N LEU A 280 11.75 1.43 -17.88
CA LEU A 280 11.56 2.87 -17.75
C LEU A 280 12.89 3.53 -17.41
N ALA A 281 13.10 4.76 -17.90
CA ALA A 281 14.19 5.61 -17.45
C ALA A 281 13.69 6.47 -16.28
N ALA A 282 14.45 6.50 -15.19
CA ALA A 282 14.07 7.25 -13.98
C ALA A 282 14.01 8.76 -14.24
N GLU A 283 14.84 9.26 -15.15
CA GLU A 283 14.90 10.66 -15.54
C GLU A 283 13.61 11.15 -16.21
N ASP A 284 12.85 10.25 -16.85
CA ASP A 284 11.59 10.57 -17.53
C ASP A 284 10.40 10.59 -16.55
N ILE A 285 10.60 10.17 -15.28
CA ILE A 285 9.54 10.12 -14.28
C ILE A 285 9.45 11.46 -13.53
N ALA A 286 8.55 12.32 -13.99
CA ALA A 286 8.18 13.53 -13.27
C ALA A 286 7.18 13.24 -12.13
N PRO A 287 6.92 14.19 -11.21
CA PRO A 287 5.83 14.08 -10.25
C PRO A 287 4.50 13.82 -10.94
N GLN A 288 3.78 12.78 -10.49
CA GLN A 288 2.58 12.24 -11.13
C GLN A 288 1.30 12.68 -10.41
N VAL A 289 0.23 12.89 -11.17
CA VAL A 289 -1.13 13.15 -10.65
C VAL A 289 -2.13 12.34 -11.46
N THR A 290 -3.02 11.58 -10.81
CA THR A 290 -4.14 10.94 -11.52
C THR A 290 -5.21 11.99 -11.82
N TRP A 291 -5.73 11.98 -13.06
CA TRP A 291 -6.77 12.91 -13.50
C TRP A 291 -8.17 12.31 -13.53
N GLY A 292 -8.28 10.98 -13.49
CA GLY A 292 -9.54 10.26 -13.65
C GLY A 292 -9.89 9.37 -12.45
N THR A 293 -10.67 8.33 -12.71
CA THR A 293 -11.25 7.40 -11.74
C THR A 293 -10.49 6.07 -11.64
N SER A 294 -9.30 5.99 -12.21
CA SER A 294 -8.42 4.83 -12.20
C SER A 294 -6.96 5.26 -12.03
N PRO A 295 -6.11 4.49 -11.33
CA PRO A 295 -4.69 4.80 -11.20
C PRO A 295 -3.92 4.83 -12.53
N GLU A 296 -4.42 4.19 -13.60
CA GLU A 296 -3.81 4.27 -14.94
C GLU A 296 -4.10 5.60 -15.66
N GLN A 297 -5.13 6.33 -15.21
CA GLN A 297 -5.49 7.66 -15.70
C GLN A 297 -4.63 8.71 -15.01
N VAL A 298 -3.36 8.75 -15.36
CA VAL A 298 -2.30 9.53 -14.73
C VAL A 298 -1.48 10.28 -15.75
N VAL A 299 -1.02 11.47 -15.38
CA VAL A 299 -0.10 12.30 -16.16
C VAL A 299 0.91 12.99 -15.25
N PRO A 300 2.08 13.42 -15.77
CA PRO A 300 2.92 14.39 -15.09
C PRO A 300 2.16 15.67 -14.72
N VAL A 301 2.50 16.26 -13.58
CA VAL A 301 1.80 17.46 -13.05
C VAL A 301 1.85 18.69 -13.97
N ASP A 302 2.87 18.77 -14.82
CA ASP A 302 3.04 19.85 -15.83
C ASP A 302 2.25 19.64 -17.12
N GLN A 303 1.48 18.54 -17.20
CA GLN A 303 0.63 18.25 -18.36
C GLN A 303 -0.82 18.64 -18.11
N SER A 304 -1.63 18.42 -19.15
CA SER A 304 -3.08 18.65 -19.13
C SER A 304 -3.85 17.34 -19.11
N VAL A 305 -5.09 17.42 -18.67
CA VAL A 305 -6.08 16.33 -18.72
C VAL A 305 -6.27 15.89 -20.16
N PRO A 306 -6.09 14.59 -20.51
CA PRO A 306 -6.23 14.10 -21.87
C PRO A 306 -7.64 14.25 -22.43
N ALA A 307 -7.74 14.32 -23.77
CA ALA A 307 -9.02 14.21 -24.47
C ALA A 307 -9.32 12.76 -24.84
N PRO A 308 -10.60 12.36 -24.99
CA PRO A 308 -10.95 11.04 -25.50
C PRO A 308 -10.29 10.71 -26.85
N SER A 309 -10.12 11.71 -27.74
CA SER A 309 -9.43 11.58 -29.02
C SER A 309 -7.94 11.22 -28.95
N ASP A 310 -7.31 11.36 -27.78
CA ASP A 310 -5.89 11.05 -27.59
C ASP A 310 -5.67 9.53 -27.41
N PHE A 311 -6.75 8.75 -27.30
CA PHE A 311 -6.70 7.31 -27.14
C PHE A 311 -7.10 6.59 -28.45
N GLU A 312 -6.31 5.61 -28.85
CA GLU A 312 -6.58 4.82 -30.08
C GLU A 312 -7.75 3.82 -29.92
N LEU A 313 -7.91 3.27 -28.70
CA LEU A 313 -8.91 2.25 -28.41
C LEU A 313 -10.23 2.88 -27.99
N GLU A 314 -11.34 2.55 -28.67
CA GLU A 314 -12.69 3.02 -28.36
C GLU A 314 -13.07 2.82 -26.88
N GLY A 315 -12.72 1.68 -26.29
CA GLY A 315 -12.96 1.41 -24.88
C GLY A 315 -12.23 2.39 -23.94
N LYS A 316 -11.03 2.88 -24.31
CA LYS A 316 -10.32 3.90 -23.55
C LYS A 316 -10.89 5.31 -23.78
N GLN A 317 -11.42 5.58 -24.96
CA GLN A 317 -12.14 6.84 -25.26
C GLN A 317 -13.38 6.94 -24.36
N ILE A 318 -14.21 5.89 -24.32
CA ILE A 318 -15.40 5.83 -23.46
C ILE A 318 -15.03 5.94 -21.98
N ALA A 319 -13.98 5.26 -21.54
CA ALA A 319 -13.49 5.34 -20.16
C ALA A 319 -12.99 6.75 -19.80
N CYS A 320 -12.36 7.45 -20.76
CA CYS A 320 -11.94 8.83 -20.60
C CYS A 320 -13.15 9.76 -20.46
N GLU A 321 -14.14 9.66 -21.35
CA GLU A 321 -15.37 10.47 -21.28
C GLU A 321 -16.09 10.28 -19.94
N SER A 322 -16.25 9.04 -19.50
CA SER A 322 -16.89 8.69 -18.22
C SER A 322 -16.12 9.28 -17.03
N ALA A 323 -14.77 9.18 -17.06
CA ALA A 323 -13.92 9.72 -16.02
C ALA A 323 -13.97 11.25 -15.95
N LEU A 324 -13.96 11.94 -17.10
CA LEU A 324 -14.08 13.39 -17.19
C LEU A 324 -15.40 13.88 -16.59
N ASP A 325 -16.51 13.22 -16.94
CA ASP A 325 -17.85 13.54 -16.42
C ASP A 325 -17.89 13.38 -14.89
N TYR A 326 -17.45 12.21 -14.35
CA TYR A 326 -17.40 11.97 -12.91
C TYR A 326 -16.52 12.95 -12.18
N MET A 327 -15.30 13.17 -12.70
CA MET A 327 -14.33 14.09 -12.09
C MET A 327 -14.71 15.55 -12.29
N GLY A 328 -15.66 15.88 -13.18
CA GLY A 328 -16.07 17.24 -13.52
C GLY A 328 -14.87 18.04 -14.04
N LEU A 329 -14.17 17.48 -15.01
CA LEU A 329 -13.00 18.08 -15.67
C LEU A 329 -13.23 18.16 -17.17
N ASP A 330 -12.76 19.24 -17.76
CA ASP A 330 -12.71 19.38 -19.21
C ASP A 330 -11.36 18.90 -19.76
N ALA A 331 -11.39 18.25 -20.91
CA ALA A 331 -10.17 17.89 -21.63
C ALA A 331 -9.32 19.13 -21.92
N GLY A 332 -8.01 19.01 -21.79
CA GLY A 332 -7.07 20.11 -21.96
C GLY A 332 -6.89 21.01 -20.73
N THR A 333 -7.66 20.81 -19.65
CA THR A 333 -7.43 21.52 -18.37
C THR A 333 -6.03 21.19 -17.86
N LYS A 334 -5.22 22.19 -17.57
CA LYS A 334 -3.90 21.96 -16.96
C LYS A 334 -4.06 21.37 -15.57
N MET A 335 -3.24 20.37 -15.22
CA MET A 335 -3.30 19.80 -13.88
C MET A 335 -3.11 20.85 -12.79
N THR A 336 -2.25 21.86 -13.04
CA THR A 336 -1.98 22.95 -12.11
C THR A 336 -3.12 23.97 -11.95
N ASP A 337 -4.15 23.92 -12.81
CA ASP A 337 -5.33 24.79 -12.69
C ASP A 337 -6.48 24.14 -11.89
N ILE A 338 -6.31 22.85 -11.47
CA ILE A 338 -7.33 22.12 -10.76
C ILE A 338 -7.25 22.42 -9.25
N GLU A 339 -8.29 23.04 -8.70
CA GLU A 339 -8.45 23.32 -7.27
C GLU A 339 -8.87 22.07 -6.51
N VAL A 340 -8.58 22.05 -5.20
CA VAL A 340 -8.95 20.94 -4.29
C VAL A 340 -9.69 21.48 -3.06
N ASP A 341 -10.63 20.67 -2.55
CA ASP A 341 -11.37 20.93 -1.30
C ASP A 341 -10.71 20.20 -0.12
N TYR A 342 -9.97 19.14 -0.42
CA TYR A 342 -9.44 18.24 0.59
C TYR A 342 -8.04 17.76 0.25
N VAL A 343 -7.20 17.56 1.27
CA VAL A 343 -5.90 16.88 1.12
C VAL A 343 -5.76 15.82 2.18
N PHE A 344 -5.42 14.61 1.75
CA PHE A 344 -5.22 13.46 2.61
C PHE A 344 -3.78 12.93 2.52
N LEU A 345 -3.04 13.03 3.61
CA LEU A 345 -1.73 12.39 3.81
C LEU A 345 -1.90 11.20 4.75
N GLY A 346 -1.80 9.98 4.22
CA GLY A 346 -2.08 8.76 4.97
C GLY A 346 -2.13 7.51 4.09
N SER A 347 -2.83 6.47 4.56
CA SER A 347 -2.96 5.17 3.88
C SER A 347 -1.75 4.24 4.08
N CYS A 348 -1.96 2.92 3.93
CA CYS A 348 -0.86 1.95 3.96
C CYS A 348 0.23 2.21 2.90
N THR A 349 -0.07 3.02 1.89
CA THR A 349 0.87 3.40 0.84
C THR A 349 1.87 4.43 1.33
N ASN A 350 1.39 5.53 1.94
CA ASN A 350 2.21 6.69 2.33
C ASN A 350 1.79 7.26 3.70
N SER A 351 2.09 6.54 4.75
CA SER A 351 1.86 6.96 6.14
C SER A 351 3.00 6.61 7.07
N ARG A 352 4.19 6.40 6.51
CA ARG A 352 5.42 6.09 7.26
C ARG A 352 6.19 7.36 7.56
N ILE A 353 7.17 7.29 8.45
CA ILE A 353 7.89 8.47 8.92
C ILE A 353 8.59 9.26 7.79
N GLU A 354 9.11 8.60 6.75
CA GLU A 354 9.74 9.28 5.61
C GLU A 354 8.72 10.10 4.82
N ASP A 355 7.48 9.61 4.70
CA ASP A 355 6.39 10.32 4.02
C ASP A 355 6.05 11.63 4.73
N PHE A 356 5.98 11.58 6.07
CA PHE A 356 5.73 12.77 6.89
C PHE A 356 6.89 13.75 6.86
N ARG A 357 8.13 13.27 6.87
CA ARG A 357 9.31 14.13 6.73
C ARG A 357 9.32 14.86 5.40
N ALA A 358 9.08 14.13 4.29
CA ALA A 358 9.01 14.71 2.95
C ALA A 358 7.88 15.74 2.81
N ALA A 359 6.70 15.42 3.34
CA ALA A 359 5.56 16.35 3.33
C ALA A 359 5.80 17.57 4.24
N ALA A 360 6.38 17.38 5.43
CA ALA A 360 6.67 18.47 6.38
C ALA A 360 7.71 19.45 5.84
N GLU A 361 8.71 19.00 5.09
CA GLU A 361 9.68 19.87 4.43
C GLU A 361 8.99 20.90 3.52
N VAL A 362 7.95 20.47 2.80
CA VAL A 362 7.15 21.31 1.91
C VAL A 362 6.10 22.15 2.68
N ALA A 363 5.44 21.55 3.67
CA ALA A 363 4.41 22.23 4.46
C ALA A 363 4.96 23.33 5.35
N LYS A 364 6.25 23.29 5.70
CA LYS A 364 6.88 24.22 6.61
C LYS A 364 6.79 25.67 6.12
N GLY A 365 6.16 26.53 6.93
CA GLY A 365 5.97 27.94 6.62
C GLY A 365 4.85 28.25 5.62
N THR A 366 4.13 27.24 5.15
CA THR A 366 2.92 27.41 4.35
C THR A 366 1.67 27.57 5.21
N LYS A 367 0.54 27.90 4.60
CA LYS A 367 -0.77 27.91 5.25
C LYS A 367 -1.79 27.29 4.34
N VAL A 368 -2.54 26.34 4.88
CA VAL A 368 -3.69 25.75 4.19
C VAL A 368 -4.78 26.82 4.08
N PRO A 369 -5.30 27.11 2.85
CA PRO A 369 -6.41 28.07 2.67
C PRO A 369 -7.68 27.61 3.38
N ASP A 370 -8.54 28.57 3.80
CA ASP A 370 -9.76 28.28 4.58
C ASP A 370 -10.77 27.35 3.90
N HIS A 371 -10.72 27.26 2.54
CA HIS A 371 -11.60 26.38 1.78
C HIS A 371 -11.08 24.94 1.68
N VAL A 372 -9.85 24.67 2.11
CA VAL A 372 -9.23 23.34 2.05
C VAL A 372 -9.19 22.72 3.42
N THR A 373 -9.63 21.47 3.52
CA THR A 373 -9.39 20.62 4.71
C THR A 373 -8.20 19.71 4.44
N ALA A 374 -7.15 19.83 5.22
CA ALA A 374 -5.97 18.98 5.11
C ALA A 374 -5.83 18.10 6.36
N ILE A 375 -5.72 16.78 6.17
CA ILE A 375 -5.54 15.83 7.27
C ILE A 375 -4.27 15.01 7.10
N ALA A 376 -3.53 14.82 8.19
CA ALA A 376 -2.33 14.01 8.28
C ALA A 376 -2.57 12.86 9.26
N VAL A 377 -2.52 11.62 8.74
CA VAL A 377 -2.88 10.40 9.47
C VAL A 377 -1.69 9.44 9.51
N PRO A 378 -0.98 9.35 10.64
CA PRO A 378 0.11 8.37 10.81
C PRO A 378 -0.35 6.93 10.61
N GLY A 379 0.52 6.09 10.06
CA GLY A 379 0.18 4.69 9.79
C GLY A 379 0.17 3.81 11.04
N SER A 380 0.88 4.22 12.10
CA SER A 380 0.96 3.50 13.37
C SER A 380 1.22 4.47 14.52
N TYR A 381 1.02 4.00 15.76
CA TYR A 381 1.44 4.76 16.94
C TYR A 381 2.95 4.96 16.99
N MET A 382 3.75 4.01 16.49
CA MET A 382 5.21 4.16 16.42
C MET A 382 5.61 5.31 15.48
N VAL A 383 4.95 5.41 14.30
CA VAL A 383 5.15 6.54 13.38
C VAL A 383 4.70 7.85 14.03
N LYS A 384 3.53 7.85 14.69
CA LYS A 384 2.98 9.03 15.35
C LYS A 384 3.94 9.55 16.43
N GLU A 385 4.37 8.67 17.33
CA GLU A 385 5.30 9.01 18.41
C GLU A 385 6.64 9.56 17.86
N GLN A 386 7.17 8.92 16.80
CA GLN A 386 8.40 9.38 16.17
C GLN A 386 8.20 10.75 15.49
N ALA A 387 7.10 10.96 14.77
CA ALA A 387 6.79 12.23 14.12
C ALA A 387 6.64 13.38 15.16
N GLU A 388 5.94 13.12 16.26
CA GLU A 388 5.78 14.08 17.37
C GLU A 388 7.12 14.39 18.07
N LYS A 389 7.96 13.38 18.28
CA LYS A 389 9.31 13.56 18.81
C LYS A 389 10.21 14.41 17.90
N GLU A 390 10.03 14.30 16.60
CA GLU A 390 10.72 15.12 15.61
C GLU A 390 10.07 16.50 15.40
N GLY A 391 8.90 16.76 15.99
CA GLY A 391 8.15 18.01 15.89
C GLY A 391 7.42 18.18 14.56
N LEU A 392 7.21 17.09 13.79
CA LEU A 392 6.50 17.14 12.50
C LEU A 392 5.02 17.47 12.69
N ASP A 393 4.38 16.98 13.76
CA ASP A 393 3.03 17.31 14.16
C ASP A 393 2.81 18.84 14.24
N LYS A 394 3.78 19.57 14.81
CA LYS A 394 3.74 21.03 14.92
C LYS A 394 3.87 21.71 13.56
N VAL A 395 4.73 21.18 12.68
CA VAL A 395 4.83 21.70 11.31
C VAL A 395 3.47 21.63 10.59
N PHE A 396 2.76 20.48 10.69
CA PHE A 396 1.46 20.31 10.08
C PHE A 396 0.39 21.17 10.75
N THR A 397 0.29 21.17 12.07
CA THR A 397 -0.72 21.95 12.79
C THR A 397 -0.49 23.46 12.63
N ASP A 398 0.74 23.92 12.61
CA ASP A 398 1.09 25.33 12.34
C ASP A 398 0.72 25.73 10.90
N ALA A 399 0.79 24.80 9.95
CA ALA A 399 0.35 25.02 8.58
C ALA A 399 -1.19 24.93 8.40
N GLY A 400 -1.95 24.53 9.45
CA GLY A 400 -3.40 24.43 9.42
C GLY A 400 -3.95 23.03 9.07
N TRP A 401 -3.10 21.99 9.15
CA TRP A 401 -3.53 20.61 9.00
C TRP A 401 -4.13 20.05 10.31
N GLU A 402 -5.04 19.11 10.16
CA GLU A 402 -5.50 18.29 11.29
C GLU A 402 -4.56 17.09 11.48
N TRP A 403 -3.90 17.02 12.65
CA TRP A 403 -3.09 15.87 13.06
C TRP A 403 -3.98 14.83 13.71
N ARG A 404 -4.00 13.62 13.15
CA ARG A 404 -4.97 12.58 13.49
C ARG A 404 -4.33 11.40 14.23
N GLU A 405 -5.17 10.51 14.76
CA GLU A 405 -4.76 9.21 15.32
C GLU A 405 -4.51 8.20 14.20
N PRO A 406 -3.64 7.19 14.43
CA PRO A 406 -3.30 6.18 13.43
C PRO A 406 -4.50 5.35 12.95
N GLY A 407 -4.54 5.02 11.66
CA GLY A 407 -5.57 4.19 11.03
C GLY A 407 -5.62 4.36 9.52
N CYS A 408 -6.46 3.56 8.86
CA CYS A 408 -6.64 3.62 7.40
C CYS A 408 -7.34 4.88 6.91
N SER A 409 -8.14 5.55 7.78
CA SER A 409 -8.82 6.81 7.48
C SER A 409 -9.58 6.78 6.15
N MET A 410 -9.37 7.79 5.30
CA MET A 410 -10.03 7.92 4.01
C MET A 410 -9.62 6.88 2.97
N CYS A 411 -8.64 6.00 3.24
CA CYS A 411 -8.23 5.00 2.25
C CYS A 411 -9.40 4.11 1.79
N LEU A 412 -10.31 3.77 2.70
CA LEU A 412 -11.52 2.99 2.42
C LEU A 412 -12.82 3.70 2.87
N ALA A 413 -12.70 4.81 3.59
CA ALA A 413 -13.83 5.59 4.11
C ALA A 413 -14.83 4.80 4.98
N MET A 414 -14.35 3.82 5.76
CA MET A 414 -15.16 2.97 6.64
C MET A 414 -15.25 3.48 8.09
N ASN A 415 -14.54 4.56 8.43
CA ASN A 415 -14.36 5.03 9.80
C ASN A 415 -14.88 6.47 10.06
N GLY A 416 -15.68 7.00 9.14
CA GLY A 416 -16.24 8.36 9.24
C GLY A 416 -15.42 9.44 8.53
N ASP A 417 -14.14 9.19 8.21
CA ASP A 417 -13.33 10.08 7.39
C ASP A 417 -13.70 9.85 5.92
N GLN A 418 -14.47 10.77 5.32
CA GLN A 418 -14.95 10.61 3.95
C GLN A 418 -15.20 11.97 3.28
N LEU A 419 -15.14 11.98 1.96
CA LEU A 419 -15.52 13.13 1.14
C LEU A 419 -17.04 13.23 1.03
N SER A 420 -17.52 14.47 0.97
CA SER A 420 -18.89 14.76 0.52
C SER A 420 -18.98 14.71 -1.01
N PRO A 421 -20.19 14.49 -1.57
CA PRO A 421 -20.38 14.48 -3.02
C PRO A 421 -19.86 15.76 -3.69
N GLY A 422 -19.07 15.60 -4.75
CA GLY A 422 -18.47 16.71 -5.50
C GLY A 422 -17.14 17.22 -4.94
N GLN A 423 -16.80 16.94 -3.69
CA GLN A 423 -15.51 17.36 -3.13
C GLN A 423 -14.35 16.66 -3.84
N ARG A 424 -13.28 17.42 -4.09
CA ARG A 424 -12.05 17.00 -4.76
C ARG A 424 -10.92 16.87 -3.76
N CYS A 425 -10.21 15.74 -3.79
CA CYS A 425 -9.14 15.43 -2.87
C CYS A 425 -7.82 15.12 -3.58
N ALA A 426 -6.74 15.77 -3.16
CA ALA A 426 -5.38 15.28 -3.42
C ALA A 426 -5.01 14.28 -2.31
N SER A 427 -4.71 13.04 -2.70
CA SER A 427 -4.61 11.92 -1.78
C SER A 427 -3.35 11.09 -1.97
N THR A 428 -2.68 10.72 -0.88
CA THR A 428 -1.56 9.79 -0.91
C THR A 428 -1.99 8.33 -0.81
N SER A 429 -3.30 8.04 -0.89
CA SER A 429 -3.81 6.67 -0.95
C SER A 429 -3.40 5.94 -2.25
N ASN A 430 -3.83 4.72 -2.42
CA ASN A 430 -3.45 3.85 -3.54
C ASN A 430 -4.52 3.73 -4.62
N ARG A 431 -5.78 4.06 -4.31
CA ARG A 431 -6.94 3.91 -5.20
C ARG A 431 -7.79 5.17 -5.25
N ASN A 432 -8.30 5.46 -6.44
CA ASN A 432 -9.16 6.62 -6.72
C ASN A 432 -10.45 6.25 -7.48
N PHE A 433 -10.97 5.03 -7.29
CA PHE A 433 -12.23 4.61 -7.91
C PHE A 433 -13.38 5.51 -7.47
N GLU A 434 -14.41 5.58 -8.29
CA GLU A 434 -15.66 6.26 -7.97
C GLU A 434 -16.17 5.87 -6.57
N GLY A 435 -16.38 6.86 -5.71
CA GLY A 435 -16.85 6.66 -4.34
C GLY A 435 -15.86 6.04 -3.36
N ARG A 436 -14.59 5.78 -3.73
CA ARG A 436 -13.61 5.14 -2.85
C ARG A 436 -13.38 5.87 -1.54
N GLN A 437 -13.32 7.20 -1.57
CA GLN A 437 -13.13 8.06 -0.39
C GLN A 437 -14.43 8.75 0.06
N GLY A 438 -15.58 8.24 -0.36
CA GLY A 438 -16.90 8.78 -0.09
C GLY A 438 -17.72 8.88 -1.37
N LYS A 439 -19.04 8.66 -1.27
CA LYS A 439 -19.96 8.66 -2.42
C LYS A 439 -19.90 10.00 -3.17
N GLY A 440 -19.55 9.96 -4.46
CA GLY A 440 -19.41 11.15 -5.32
C GLY A 440 -18.17 11.98 -5.04
N GLY A 441 -17.25 11.52 -4.20
CA GLY A 441 -15.94 12.12 -3.97
C GLY A 441 -15.01 11.93 -5.17
N ARG A 442 -14.20 12.94 -5.47
CA ARG A 442 -13.27 13.03 -6.60
C ARG A 442 -11.83 12.97 -6.12
N THR A 443 -11.16 11.85 -6.30
CA THR A 443 -9.83 11.60 -5.74
C THR A 443 -8.75 11.62 -6.80
N HIS A 444 -7.69 12.39 -6.55
CA HIS A 444 -6.46 12.39 -7.33
C HIS A 444 -5.31 11.83 -6.49
N LEU A 445 -4.59 10.83 -7.01
CA LEU A 445 -3.44 10.25 -6.34
C LEU A 445 -2.19 11.08 -6.61
N VAL A 446 -1.46 11.37 -5.53
CA VAL A 446 -0.22 12.14 -5.55
C VAL A 446 0.80 11.59 -4.54
N SER A 447 2.05 12.01 -4.66
CA SER A 447 3.09 11.74 -3.65
C SER A 447 2.90 12.60 -2.38
N PRO A 448 3.51 12.25 -1.24
CA PRO A 448 3.40 13.01 0.02
C PRO A 448 3.83 14.48 -0.11
N ALA A 449 4.94 14.74 -0.78
CA ALA A 449 5.42 16.10 -1.01
C ALA A 449 4.47 16.91 -1.90
N MET A 450 3.92 16.28 -2.95
CA MET A 450 2.89 16.88 -3.81
C MET A 450 1.59 17.17 -3.04
N ALA A 451 1.18 16.28 -2.14
CA ALA A 451 0.01 16.52 -1.27
C ALA A 451 0.23 17.77 -0.40
N ALA A 452 1.42 17.92 0.20
CA ALA A 452 1.74 19.08 1.02
C ALA A 452 1.79 20.37 0.20
N ALA A 453 2.37 20.35 -0.98
CA ALA A 453 2.39 21.49 -1.89
C ALA A 453 0.97 21.91 -2.32
N THR A 454 0.14 20.92 -2.66
CA THR A 454 -1.26 21.11 -3.03
C THR A 454 -2.08 21.70 -1.87
N ALA A 455 -1.85 21.25 -0.63
CA ALA A 455 -2.54 21.78 0.53
C ALA A 455 -2.25 23.27 0.76
N GLY A 456 -0.98 23.69 0.62
CA GLY A 456 -0.60 25.09 0.81
C GLY A 456 -1.11 26.01 -0.32
N ALA A 457 -1.27 25.48 -1.54
CA ALA A 457 -1.70 26.24 -2.70
C ALA A 457 -3.23 26.22 -2.93
N GLY A 458 -3.96 25.26 -2.34
CA GLY A 458 -5.37 25.00 -2.61
C GLY A 458 -5.66 24.41 -4.00
N ARG A 459 -4.63 24.08 -4.77
CA ARG A 459 -4.68 23.49 -6.12
C ARG A 459 -3.40 22.69 -6.39
N PHE A 460 -3.40 21.86 -7.43
CA PHE A 460 -2.15 21.20 -7.82
C PHE A 460 -1.11 22.21 -8.28
N VAL A 461 0.14 21.96 -7.93
CA VAL A 461 1.28 22.79 -8.31
C VAL A 461 2.44 21.88 -8.73
N ASP A 462 3.27 22.36 -9.64
CA ASP A 462 4.51 21.64 -9.92
C ASP A 462 5.52 21.90 -8.80
N ILE A 463 5.74 20.89 -7.98
CA ILE A 463 6.63 21.00 -6.83
C ILE A 463 8.08 21.35 -7.23
N ARG A 464 8.48 21.08 -8.49
CA ARG A 464 9.80 21.43 -9.02
C ARG A 464 10.01 22.95 -9.13
N GLU A 465 8.92 23.72 -9.16
CA GLU A 465 8.92 25.19 -9.24
C GLU A 465 8.93 25.88 -7.86
N LEU A 466 8.78 25.13 -6.77
CA LEU A 466 8.73 25.71 -5.42
C LEU A 466 10.11 26.02 -4.81
N GLY A 467 11.22 25.72 -5.51
CA GLY A 467 12.56 26.11 -5.09
C GLY A 467 13.53 24.96 -4.86
#